data_d3e9b8044a0c3cfe0062447444f47e72
#
_entry.id   d3e9b8044a0c3cfe0062447444f47e72
#
_cell.length_a   1.000
_cell.length_b   1.000
_cell.length_c   1.000
_cell.angle_alpha   90.00
_cell.angle_beta   90.00
_cell.angle_gamma   90.00
#
_symmetry.space_group_name_H-M   'P 1'
#
loop_
_entity.id
_entity.type
_entity.pdbx_description
1 polymer ?
#
loop_
_entity_poly.entity_id
_entity_poly.type
_entity_poly.pdbx_seq_one_letter_code
_entity_poly.pdbx_strand_id
1 'polypeptide(L)'
;MGYLYIGWRSRVQDSKGFFVADQGVPAIANGAATGADWMSAASFISMAGLISFLGYDGSIYLMGWTGGYVLLALLLAPYLRKFGKYTVPDFVGDRYYSNVARIVTVIAAIFVSMTYVAGQMRGCLLYTSPSPRDM
;
A
#
# COMPACT_ATOMS: atom_id res chain seq x y z
N MET A 1 -1.13 4.31 -24.21
CA MET A 1 -2.47 3.99 -24.79
C MET A 1 -3.10 2.73 -24.18
N GLY A 2 -2.36 1.62 -23.93
CA GLY A 2 -2.92 0.37 -23.38
C GLY A 2 -3.65 0.53 -22.04
N TYR A 3 -3.08 1.24 -21.08
CA TYR A 3 -3.69 1.42 -19.76
C TYR A 3 -5.00 2.21 -19.78
N LEU A 4 -5.13 3.20 -20.66
CA LEU A 4 -6.39 3.95 -20.82
C LEU A 4 -7.49 3.06 -21.38
N TYR A 5 -7.17 2.20 -22.33
CA TYR A 5 -8.11 1.23 -22.90
C TYR A 5 -8.56 0.20 -21.84
N ILE A 6 -7.62 -0.34 -21.07
CA ILE A 6 -7.94 -1.28 -19.98
C ILE A 6 -8.81 -0.58 -18.93
N GLY A 7 -8.45 0.63 -18.50
CA GLY A 7 -9.22 1.40 -17.51
C GLY A 7 -10.64 1.71 -17.99
N TRP A 8 -10.81 2.02 -19.27
CA TRP A 8 -12.14 2.26 -19.85
C TRP A 8 -12.99 0.99 -19.93
N ARG A 9 -12.37 -0.13 -20.33
CA ARG A 9 -13.06 -1.43 -20.41
C ARG A 9 -13.39 -2.01 -19.03
N SER A 10 -12.57 -1.75 -18.03
CA SER A 10 -12.73 -2.23 -16.64
C SER A 10 -13.54 -1.25 -15.77
N ARG A 11 -14.25 -0.30 -16.39
CA ARG A 11 -15.04 0.68 -15.66
C ARG A 11 -16.17 0.00 -14.87
N VAL A 12 -16.13 0.16 -13.56
CA VAL A 12 -17.16 -0.31 -12.63
C VAL A 12 -17.98 0.89 -12.14
N GLN A 13 -19.28 0.72 -12.01
CA GLN A 13 -20.19 1.76 -11.51
C GLN A 13 -20.59 1.54 -10.06
N ASP A 14 -20.26 0.39 -9.51
CA ASP A 14 -20.61 -0.02 -8.17
C ASP A 14 -19.41 0.09 -7.21
N SER A 15 -19.67 0.53 -5.97
CA SER A 15 -18.64 0.71 -4.94
C SER A 15 -17.95 -0.61 -4.59
N LYS A 16 -18.68 -1.72 -4.58
CA LYS A 16 -18.12 -3.03 -4.29
C LYS A 16 -17.16 -3.49 -5.39
N GLY A 17 -17.54 -3.32 -6.67
CA GLY A 17 -16.66 -3.60 -7.79
C GLY A 17 -15.41 -2.73 -7.78
N PHE A 18 -15.54 -1.44 -7.41
CA PHE A 18 -14.43 -0.52 -7.34
C PHE A 18 -13.40 -0.88 -6.25
N PHE A 19 -13.85 -1.16 -5.02
CA PHE A 19 -12.93 -1.39 -3.89
C PHE A 19 -12.43 -2.83 -3.79
N VAL A 20 -13.22 -3.82 -4.19
CA VAL A 20 -12.88 -5.25 -3.99
C VAL A 20 -13.04 -6.10 -5.25
N ALA A 21 -13.19 -5.48 -6.42
CA ALA A 21 -13.36 -6.17 -7.71
C ALA A 21 -14.39 -7.33 -7.63
N ASP A 22 -15.51 -7.10 -6.94
CA ASP A 22 -16.57 -8.07 -6.64
C ASP A 22 -16.10 -9.39 -6.01
N GLN A 23 -14.89 -9.39 -5.41
CA GLN A 23 -14.21 -10.56 -4.86
C GLN A 23 -13.93 -11.65 -5.89
N GLY A 24 -13.90 -11.30 -7.17
CA GLY A 24 -13.68 -12.23 -8.29
C GLY A 24 -12.21 -12.47 -8.63
N VAL A 25 -11.26 -11.80 -7.98
CA VAL A 25 -9.84 -11.93 -8.28
C VAL A 25 -9.30 -13.24 -7.70
N PRO A 26 -8.62 -14.08 -8.51
CA PRO A 26 -7.99 -15.32 -8.03
C PRO A 26 -6.92 -15.02 -6.97
N ALA A 27 -6.78 -15.91 -5.99
CA ALA A 27 -5.83 -15.74 -4.89
C ALA A 27 -4.38 -15.52 -5.35
N ILE A 28 -3.96 -16.23 -6.41
CA ILE A 28 -2.61 -16.09 -6.99
C ILE A 28 -2.41 -14.69 -7.59
N ALA A 29 -3.38 -14.19 -8.35
CA ALA A 29 -3.30 -12.86 -8.94
C ALA A 29 -3.31 -11.76 -7.87
N ASN A 30 -4.13 -11.92 -6.83
CA ASN A 30 -4.16 -11.00 -5.70
C ASN A 30 -2.85 -11.03 -4.91
N GLY A 31 -2.28 -12.21 -4.68
CA GLY A 31 -0.97 -12.36 -4.03
C GLY A 31 0.15 -11.71 -4.84
N ALA A 32 0.17 -11.89 -6.15
CA ALA A 32 1.14 -11.26 -7.05
C ALA A 32 1.00 -9.72 -7.05
N ALA A 33 -0.23 -9.21 -7.07
CA ALA A 33 -0.48 -7.77 -6.99
C ALA A 33 -0.02 -7.18 -5.65
N THR A 34 -0.30 -7.86 -4.53
CA THR A 34 0.17 -7.46 -3.20
C THR A 34 1.70 -7.49 -3.12
N GLY A 35 2.34 -8.52 -3.68
CA GLY A 35 3.79 -8.61 -3.76
C GLY A 35 4.40 -7.47 -4.59
N ALA A 36 3.77 -7.11 -5.71
CA ALA A 36 4.21 -5.99 -6.54
C ALA A 36 4.05 -4.63 -5.84
N ASP A 37 2.98 -4.45 -5.07
CA ASP A 37 2.74 -3.24 -4.28
C ASP A 37 3.78 -3.08 -3.14
N TRP A 38 4.27 -4.19 -2.61
CA TRP A 38 5.37 -4.19 -1.65
C TRP A 38 6.70 -3.68 -2.23
N MET A 39 6.93 -3.80 -3.52
CA MET A 39 8.14 -3.35 -4.22
C MET A 39 8.17 -1.82 -4.32
N SER A 40 8.37 -1.15 -3.18
CA SER A 40 8.37 0.30 -3.05
C SER A 40 9.78 0.88 -2.98
N ALA A 41 9.90 2.20 -3.13
CA ALA A 41 11.15 2.93 -2.89
C ALA A 41 11.69 2.72 -1.48
N ALA A 42 10.82 2.56 -0.48
CA ALA A 42 11.22 2.28 0.89
C ALA A 42 11.94 0.93 0.99
N SER A 43 11.43 -0.12 0.34
CA SER A 43 12.03 -1.46 0.37
C SER A 43 13.35 -1.52 -0.38
N PHE A 44 13.41 -0.98 -1.59
CA PHE A 44 14.58 -1.13 -2.47
C PHE A 44 15.67 -0.09 -2.24
N ILE A 45 15.33 1.15 -1.93
CA ILE A 45 16.32 2.21 -1.76
C ILE A 45 16.68 2.36 -0.30
N SER A 46 15.67 2.56 0.55
CA SER A 46 15.89 2.87 1.96
C SER A 46 16.38 1.64 2.73
N MET A 47 15.65 0.53 2.66
CA MET A 47 16.00 -0.66 3.44
C MET A 47 17.23 -1.38 2.89
N ALA A 48 17.38 -1.48 1.58
CA ALA A 48 18.60 -2.05 1.00
C ALA A 48 19.82 -1.21 1.33
N GLY A 49 19.71 0.12 1.28
CA GLY A 49 20.77 1.03 1.71
C GLY A 49 21.10 0.87 3.19
N LEU A 50 20.09 0.78 4.06
CA LEU A 50 20.29 0.59 5.50
C LEU A 50 21.02 -0.72 5.80
N ILE A 51 20.65 -1.82 5.14
CA ILE A 51 21.31 -3.12 5.29
C ILE A 51 22.75 -3.07 4.77
N SER A 52 22.99 -2.35 3.68
CA SER A 52 24.34 -2.17 3.14
C SER A 52 25.27 -1.45 4.12
N PHE A 53 24.76 -0.51 4.91
CA PHE A 53 25.55 0.22 5.92
C PHE A 53 25.66 -0.51 7.25
N LEU A 54 24.58 -1.09 7.76
CA LEU A 54 24.53 -1.73 9.08
C LEU A 54 24.83 -3.23 9.04
N GLY A 55 24.92 -3.83 7.85
CA GLY A 55 25.08 -5.26 7.70
C GLY A 55 23.89 -6.05 8.24
N TYR A 56 24.17 -7.18 8.92
CA TYR A 56 23.12 -8.08 9.41
C TYR A 56 22.15 -7.41 10.39
N ASP A 57 22.61 -6.47 11.20
CA ASP A 57 21.75 -5.75 12.16
C ASP A 57 20.64 -4.95 11.46
N GLY A 58 20.90 -4.47 10.25
CA GLY A 58 19.87 -3.80 9.43
C GLY A 58 18.74 -4.72 9.00
N SER A 59 18.97 -6.03 8.93
CA SER A 59 17.95 -7.01 8.54
C SER A 59 16.82 -7.15 9.56
N ILE A 60 17.02 -6.78 10.82
CA ILE A 60 16.02 -6.81 11.89
C ILE A 60 14.80 -5.97 11.50
N TYR A 61 14.99 -4.84 10.82
CA TYR A 61 13.90 -4.00 10.35
C TYR A 61 13.01 -4.72 9.32
N LEU A 62 13.59 -5.46 8.37
CA LEU A 62 12.86 -6.27 7.41
C LEU A 62 12.10 -7.42 8.07
N MET A 63 12.71 -8.08 9.04
CA MET A 63 12.08 -9.17 9.78
C MET A 63 10.89 -8.66 10.60
N GLY A 64 11.03 -7.54 11.29
CA GLY A 64 9.95 -6.89 12.02
C GLY A 64 8.79 -6.48 11.10
N TRP A 65 9.11 -5.94 9.95
CA TRP A 65 8.13 -5.55 8.92
C TRP A 65 7.36 -6.76 8.39
N THR A 66 8.07 -7.82 7.99
CA THR A 66 7.46 -9.07 7.53
C THR A 66 6.60 -9.71 8.61
N GLY A 67 7.09 -9.75 9.85
CA GLY A 67 6.33 -10.25 10.99
C GLY A 67 5.05 -9.44 11.23
N GLY A 68 5.10 -8.12 11.09
CA GLY A 68 3.93 -7.25 11.17
C GLY A 68 2.86 -7.58 10.13
N TYR A 69 3.23 -7.87 8.90
CA TYR A 69 2.28 -8.29 7.86
C TYR A 69 1.68 -9.66 8.12
N VAL A 70 2.46 -10.61 8.63
CA VAL A 70 1.94 -11.93 9.02
C VAL A 70 0.91 -11.77 10.13
N LEU A 71 1.18 -10.97 11.16
CA LEU A 71 0.23 -10.69 12.24
C LEU A 71 -1.04 -10.00 11.71
N LEU A 72 -0.89 -9.03 10.81
CA LEU A 72 -2.01 -8.34 10.19
C LEU A 72 -2.88 -9.31 9.39
N ALA A 73 -2.27 -10.18 8.59
CA ALA A 73 -3.00 -11.16 7.79
C ALA A 73 -3.74 -12.19 8.64
N LEU A 74 -3.12 -12.65 9.73
CA LEU A 74 -3.72 -13.69 10.58
C LEU A 74 -4.72 -13.16 11.60
N LEU A 75 -4.46 -11.99 12.19
CA LEU A 75 -5.23 -11.48 13.31
C LEU A 75 -6.21 -10.38 12.89
N LEU A 76 -5.78 -9.42 12.06
CA LEU A 76 -6.60 -8.24 11.78
C LEU A 76 -7.46 -8.40 10.52
N ALA A 77 -6.93 -8.96 9.46
CA ALA A 77 -7.64 -9.06 8.18
C ALA A 77 -8.97 -9.84 8.27
N PRO A 78 -9.08 -10.97 9.01
CA PRO A 78 -10.34 -11.67 9.17
C PRO A 78 -11.42 -10.83 9.85
N TYR A 79 -11.05 -10.01 10.84
CA TYR A 79 -11.99 -9.11 11.53
C TYR A 79 -12.44 -7.97 10.63
N LEU A 80 -11.52 -7.33 9.91
CA LEU A 80 -11.83 -6.26 8.97
C LEU A 80 -12.76 -6.77 7.86
N ARG A 81 -12.51 -7.97 7.37
CA ARG A 81 -13.36 -8.60 6.36
C ARG A 81 -14.78 -8.87 6.87
N LYS A 82 -14.93 -9.32 8.11
CA LYS A 82 -16.24 -9.53 8.74
C LYS A 82 -16.98 -8.22 8.98
N PHE A 83 -16.25 -7.16 9.28
CA PHE A 83 -16.84 -5.83 9.49
C PHE A 83 -17.46 -5.26 8.21
N GLY A 84 -17.00 -5.69 7.02
CA GLY A 84 -17.63 -5.42 5.74
C GLY A 84 -17.47 -3.98 5.24
N LYS A 85 -16.50 -3.23 5.74
CA LYS A 85 -16.16 -1.88 5.25
C LYS A 85 -14.91 -1.93 4.38
N TYR A 86 -14.84 -1.02 3.43
CA TYR A 86 -13.78 -1.02 2.42
C TYR A 86 -12.65 -0.05 2.72
N THR A 87 -12.88 0.93 3.60
CA THR A 87 -11.91 1.96 3.92
C THR A 87 -11.66 2.08 5.42
N VAL A 88 -10.43 2.50 5.78
CA VAL A 88 -10.07 2.73 7.19
C VAL A 88 -10.91 3.82 7.84
N PRO A 89 -11.21 4.96 7.18
CA PRO A 89 -12.10 5.97 7.74
C PRO A 89 -13.50 5.47 8.04
N ASP A 90 -14.07 4.63 7.18
CA ASP A 90 -15.38 4.03 7.42
C ASP A 90 -15.36 3.07 8.58
N PHE A 91 -14.32 2.25 8.66
CA PHE A 91 -14.13 1.33 9.79
C PHE A 91 -14.03 2.09 11.12
N VAL A 92 -13.21 3.14 11.18
CA VAL A 92 -13.04 3.95 12.40
C VAL A 92 -14.32 4.70 12.73
N GLY A 93 -14.97 5.33 11.76
CA GLY A 93 -16.22 6.05 11.95
C GLY A 93 -17.31 5.17 12.53
N ASP A 94 -17.50 3.97 12.01
CA ASP A 94 -18.52 3.03 12.46
C ASP A 94 -18.14 2.36 13.79
N ARG A 95 -16.84 2.08 14.01
CA ARG A 95 -16.37 1.46 15.26
C ARG A 95 -16.53 2.37 16.47
N TYR A 96 -16.34 3.67 16.28
CA TYR A 96 -16.45 4.68 17.34
C TYR A 96 -17.79 5.42 17.33
N TYR A 97 -18.67 5.12 16.38
CA TYR A 97 -19.97 5.79 16.21
C TYR A 97 -19.85 7.32 16.14
N SER A 98 -18.77 7.82 15.50
CA SER A 98 -18.44 9.23 15.48
C SER A 98 -18.05 9.73 14.10
N ASN A 99 -18.78 10.70 13.59
CA ASN A 99 -18.44 11.38 12.35
C ASN A 99 -17.14 12.21 12.48
N VAL A 100 -16.85 12.73 13.66
CA VAL A 100 -15.60 13.46 13.91
C VAL A 100 -14.42 12.50 13.78
N ALA A 101 -14.49 11.29 14.34
CA ALA A 101 -13.45 10.29 14.20
C ALA A 101 -13.22 9.91 12.72
N ARG A 102 -14.29 9.80 11.93
CA ARG A 102 -14.20 9.56 10.48
C ARG A 102 -13.45 10.69 9.76
N ILE A 103 -13.80 11.94 10.02
CA ILE A 103 -13.16 13.12 9.39
C ILE A 103 -11.68 13.18 9.75
N VAL A 104 -11.34 13.02 11.02
CA VAL A 104 -9.94 13.01 11.48
C VAL A 104 -9.15 11.90 10.79
N THR A 105 -9.73 10.72 10.65
CA THR A 105 -9.07 9.58 9.97
C THR A 105 -8.89 9.87 8.47
N VAL A 106 -9.83 10.54 7.80
CA VAL A 106 -9.67 10.98 6.40
C VAL A 106 -8.50 11.96 6.26
N ILE A 107 -8.41 12.96 7.12
CA ILE A 107 -7.31 13.94 7.09
C ILE A 107 -5.97 13.24 7.33
N ALA A 108 -5.90 12.33 8.30
CA ALA A 108 -4.70 11.56 8.57
C ALA A 108 -4.32 10.67 7.37
N ALA A 109 -5.29 10.01 6.72
CA ALA A 109 -5.05 9.19 5.54
C ALA A 109 -4.52 10.00 4.36
N ILE A 110 -5.04 11.20 4.13
CA ILE A 110 -4.53 12.12 3.10
C ILE A 110 -3.09 12.50 3.39
N PHE A 111 -2.78 12.89 4.63
CA PHE A 111 -1.42 13.26 5.02
C PHE A 111 -0.42 12.10 4.83
N VAL A 112 -0.78 10.90 5.27
CA VAL A 112 0.04 9.69 5.10
C VAL A 112 0.25 9.39 3.62
N SER A 113 -0.81 9.46 2.80
CA SER A 113 -0.73 9.19 1.36
C SER A 113 0.15 10.20 0.64
N MET A 114 0.06 11.49 0.97
CA MET A 114 0.93 12.52 0.38
C MET A 114 2.39 12.29 0.74
N THR A 115 2.69 11.95 1.99
CA THR A 115 4.06 11.63 2.43
C THR A 115 4.59 10.40 1.70
N TYR A 116 3.78 9.37 1.54
CA TYR A 116 4.13 8.17 0.80
C TYR A 116 4.44 8.47 -0.67
N VAL A 117 3.58 9.23 -1.35
CA VAL A 117 3.77 9.62 -2.75
C VAL A 117 5.05 10.44 -2.93
N ALA A 118 5.35 11.37 -2.02
CA ALA A 118 6.59 12.15 -2.06
C ALA A 118 7.83 11.25 -1.98
N GLY A 119 7.81 10.21 -1.13
CA GLY A 119 8.86 9.20 -1.05
C GLY A 119 9.01 8.39 -2.34
N GLN A 120 7.90 7.97 -2.94
CA GLN A 120 7.91 7.23 -4.20
C GLN A 120 8.43 8.06 -5.38
N MET A 121 8.05 9.34 -5.46
CA MET A 121 8.57 10.26 -6.49
C MET A 121 10.08 10.43 -6.38
N ARG A 122 10.63 10.55 -5.17
CA ARG A 122 12.07 10.60 -4.95
C ARG A 122 12.78 9.33 -5.43
N GLY A 123 12.19 8.17 -5.17
CA GLY A 123 12.69 6.89 -5.69
C GLY A 123 12.69 6.84 -7.21
N CYS A 124 11.61 7.27 -7.83
CA CYS A 124 11.48 7.33 -9.27
C CYS A 124 12.57 8.22 -9.89
N LEU A 125 12.80 9.40 -9.35
CA LEU A 125 13.82 10.33 -9.82
C LEU A 125 15.24 9.73 -9.74
N LEU A 126 15.56 9.02 -8.66
CA LEU A 126 16.86 8.36 -8.50
C LEU A 126 17.15 7.31 -9.58
N TYR A 127 16.12 6.57 -10.02
CA TYR A 127 16.27 5.53 -11.04
C TYR A 127 16.19 6.06 -12.47
N THR A 128 15.52 7.18 -12.68
CA THR A 128 15.31 7.74 -14.04
C THR A 128 16.22 8.90 -14.37
N SER A 129 16.90 9.50 -13.40
CA SER A 129 17.87 10.57 -13.65
C SER A 129 19.14 10.00 -14.27
N PRO A 130 19.70 10.62 -15.33
CA PRO A 130 20.97 10.21 -15.90
C PRO A 130 22.07 10.31 -14.84
N SER A 131 22.93 9.28 -14.81
CA SER A 131 24.10 9.29 -13.94
C SER A 131 25.03 10.45 -14.32
N PRO A 132 25.74 11.07 -13.38
CA PRO A 132 26.79 12.03 -13.70
C PRO A 132 27.88 11.47 -14.63
N ARG A 133 27.96 10.15 -14.77
CA ARG A 133 28.86 9.48 -15.72
C ARG A 133 28.32 9.42 -17.14
N ASP A 134 27.01 9.65 -17.32
CA ASP A 134 26.34 9.62 -18.63
C ASP A 134 26.26 11.02 -19.26
N MET A 135 26.71 12.06 -18.54
CA MET A 135 26.86 13.43 -18.98
C MET A 135 28.34 13.77 -19.31
#